data_c3d7f167d59d91b870e3481a5af73e16
#
_entry.id   c3d7f167d59d91b870e3481a5af73e16
#
_cell.length_a   1.000
_cell.length_b   1.000
_cell.length_c   1.000
_cell.angle_alpha   90.00
_cell.angle_beta   90.00
_cell.angle_gamma   90.00
#
_symmetry.space_group_name_H-M   'P 1'
#
loop_
_entity.id
_entity.type
_entity.pdbx_description
1 polymer ?
#
loop_
_entity_poly.entity_id
_entity_poly.type
_entity_poly.pdbx_seq_one_letter_code
_entity_poly.pdbx_strand_id
1 'polypeptide(L)'
;RQPGSTFKIIACYAPALDAGGKTLASVQDDAPFTVGNKTYNNYSHTFGGFTSIRKAITKSINIVTVKTLQDIGVDLGYEYAENFGFSTLTDTDRNLGISLGGLTQGVTNLELTAAYATIANQGEYNEPNFYTQVLDHDGNVLLDKTQIKEQRQVIKEDTAWLLTDAMKDVMTSGTGMRAYFGTGMAQAGKSGTTTLNRDALFAGFTPYYTCVVWGGYDDNSIQSATGYPKNLWKAVMKRIHADLKAKDFEKPSGITQAVVCAKSGLLPETDVCDKDPRGTQSYTEYFAEGTVPTENCDHHISLQICEASGKVAGEYCPADQVVTKTYIVGAEKGSADYQYCATEKFLNGTCNIHDAETQDEEKPEEEPADPPDDAKPEETHEPEQIPEKNEE
;
A
#
# COMPACT_ATOMS: atom_id res chain seq x y z
N ARG A 1 -9.15 10.52 -25.00
CA ARG A 1 -7.91 9.71 -24.99
C ARG A 1 -7.90 8.76 -23.80
N GLN A 2 -7.08 7.71 -23.85
CA GLN A 2 -6.99 6.74 -22.76
C GLN A 2 -6.31 7.39 -21.53
N PRO A 3 -6.95 7.38 -20.35
CA PRO A 3 -6.39 8.00 -19.15
C PRO A 3 -5.26 7.17 -18.52
N GLY A 4 -5.16 5.89 -18.85
CA GLY A 4 -4.19 4.98 -18.26
C GLY A 4 -4.26 4.98 -16.73
N SER A 5 -3.11 4.85 -16.06
CA SER A 5 -3.05 4.70 -14.60
C SER A 5 -3.56 5.90 -13.79
N THR A 6 -3.94 7.04 -14.40
CA THR A 6 -4.63 8.10 -13.66
C THR A 6 -6.04 7.65 -13.26
N PHE A 7 -6.64 6.76 -14.02
CA PHE A 7 -7.99 6.25 -13.78
C PHE A 7 -8.08 5.27 -12.60
N LYS A 8 -6.96 4.73 -12.13
CA LYS A 8 -6.88 3.87 -10.93
C LYS A 8 -7.48 4.53 -9.70
N ILE A 9 -7.24 5.84 -9.56
CA ILE A 9 -7.76 6.62 -8.43
C ILE A 9 -9.29 6.69 -8.51
N ILE A 10 -9.84 6.91 -9.70
CA ILE A 10 -11.26 7.17 -9.93
C ILE A 10 -12.08 5.88 -9.87
N ALA A 11 -11.73 4.88 -10.71
CA ALA A 11 -12.55 3.69 -10.89
C ALA A 11 -12.19 2.51 -9.98
N CYS A 12 -11.15 2.65 -9.15
CA CYS A 12 -10.75 1.59 -8.23
C CYS A 12 -10.61 2.08 -6.80
N TYR A 13 -9.67 3.00 -6.54
CA TYR A 13 -9.34 3.33 -5.16
C TYR A 13 -10.36 4.26 -4.48
N ALA A 14 -10.99 5.17 -5.22
CA ALA A 14 -12.08 5.98 -4.66
C ALA A 14 -13.26 5.11 -4.22
N PRO A 15 -13.87 4.27 -5.08
CA PRO A 15 -14.93 3.38 -4.64
C PRO A 15 -14.48 2.37 -3.58
N ALA A 16 -13.23 1.87 -3.62
CA ALA A 16 -12.72 0.92 -2.65
C ALA A 16 -12.69 1.49 -1.23
N LEU A 17 -12.22 2.73 -1.08
CA LEU A 17 -12.14 3.40 0.22
C LEU A 17 -13.48 3.97 0.67
N ASP A 18 -14.33 4.41 -0.25
CA ASP A 18 -15.58 5.10 0.07
C ASP A 18 -16.73 4.16 0.46
N ALA A 19 -16.92 3.11 -0.32
CA ALA A 19 -18.02 2.15 -0.19
C ALA A 19 -17.61 0.68 -0.23
N GLY A 20 -16.43 0.36 -0.77
CA GLY A 20 -15.95 -1.01 -0.97
C GLY A 20 -15.36 -1.67 0.27
N GLY A 21 -15.40 -1.03 1.44
CA GLY A 21 -14.92 -1.59 2.71
C GLY A 21 -13.40 -1.78 2.78
N LYS A 22 -12.64 -1.16 1.89
CA LYS A 22 -11.18 -1.20 1.90
C LYS A 22 -10.61 0.04 2.59
N THR A 23 -9.36 -0.06 3.05
CA THR A 23 -8.59 1.03 3.65
C THR A 23 -7.27 1.20 2.88
N LEU A 24 -6.51 2.26 3.15
CA LEU A 24 -5.17 2.40 2.59
C LEU A 24 -4.21 1.28 3.04
N ALA A 25 -4.48 0.67 4.20
CA ALA A 25 -3.74 -0.48 4.71
C ALA A 25 -4.13 -1.80 4.04
N SER A 26 -5.31 -1.93 3.45
CA SER A 26 -5.77 -3.17 2.80
C SER A 26 -4.75 -3.69 1.81
N VAL A 27 -4.44 -4.97 1.90
CA VAL A 27 -3.34 -5.63 1.17
C VAL A 27 -3.89 -6.56 0.09
N GLN A 28 -3.16 -6.62 -1.02
CA GLN A 28 -3.29 -7.64 -2.07
C GLN A 28 -1.91 -8.24 -2.32
N ASP A 29 -1.85 -9.53 -2.63
CA ASP A 29 -0.60 -10.13 -3.10
C ASP A 29 -0.35 -9.72 -4.56
N ASP A 30 0.70 -8.92 -4.77
CA ASP A 30 1.22 -8.57 -6.10
C ASP A 30 1.99 -9.76 -6.65
N ALA A 31 1.27 -10.68 -7.26
CA ALA A 31 1.73 -11.94 -7.86
C ALA A 31 1.21 -12.08 -9.29
N PRO A 32 1.73 -13.01 -10.12
CA PRO A 32 1.20 -13.29 -11.45
C PRO A 32 -0.32 -13.51 -11.43
N PHE A 33 -1.07 -12.77 -12.24
CA PHE A 33 -2.52 -12.74 -12.15
C PHE A 33 -3.21 -12.87 -13.51
N THR A 34 -4.10 -13.84 -13.65
CA THR A 34 -4.85 -14.13 -14.88
C THR A 34 -6.34 -14.30 -14.55
N VAL A 35 -7.20 -13.64 -15.31
CA VAL A 35 -8.65 -13.78 -15.22
C VAL A 35 -9.18 -14.17 -16.60
N GLY A 36 -9.78 -15.36 -16.70
CA GLY A 36 -10.16 -15.95 -17.99
C GLY A 36 -8.94 -16.09 -18.90
N ASN A 37 -8.99 -15.46 -20.06
CA ASN A 37 -7.89 -15.49 -21.05
C ASN A 37 -6.98 -14.27 -20.97
N LYS A 38 -7.18 -13.36 -19.98
CA LYS A 38 -6.41 -12.12 -19.88
C LYS A 38 -5.42 -12.19 -18.72
N THR A 39 -4.13 -12.11 -19.05
CA THR A 39 -3.05 -11.97 -18.07
C THR A 39 -2.74 -10.49 -17.84
N TYR A 40 -2.70 -10.09 -16.57
CA TYR A 40 -2.33 -8.75 -16.15
C TYR A 40 -0.87 -8.73 -15.69
N ASN A 41 -0.18 -7.63 -15.98
CA ASN A 41 1.22 -7.45 -15.62
C ASN A 41 1.44 -6.05 -15.04
N ASN A 42 2.41 -5.94 -14.14
CA ASN A 42 2.96 -4.65 -13.76
C ASN A 42 3.82 -4.08 -14.90
N TYR A 43 3.99 -2.75 -14.89
CA TYR A 43 4.85 -2.08 -15.88
C TYR A 43 6.31 -2.57 -15.81
N SER A 44 6.79 -2.91 -14.62
CA SER A 44 8.13 -3.45 -14.37
C SER A 44 8.29 -4.92 -14.76
N HIS A 45 7.20 -5.64 -15.02
CA HIS A 45 7.16 -7.10 -15.16
C HIS A 45 7.71 -7.86 -13.94
N THR A 46 7.70 -7.23 -12.76
CA THR A 46 8.06 -7.81 -11.47
C THR A 46 6.87 -7.77 -10.51
N PHE A 47 6.89 -8.64 -9.51
CA PHE A 47 5.80 -8.80 -8.57
C PHE A 47 6.33 -8.64 -7.14
N GLY A 48 5.76 -7.70 -6.40
CA GLY A 48 6.27 -7.22 -5.12
C GLY A 48 5.79 -7.98 -3.88
N GLY A 49 4.89 -8.95 -4.03
CA GLY A 49 4.26 -9.65 -2.90
C GLY A 49 3.19 -8.80 -2.21
N PHE A 50 2.89 -9.10 -0.97
CA PHE A 50 1.87 -8.41 -0.19
C PHE A 50 2.10 -6.90 -0.19
N THR A 51 1.16 -6.19 -0.76
CA THR A 51 1.27 -4.77 -1.08
C THR A 51 -0.01 -4.04 -0.70
N SER A 52 0.11 -3.00 0.13
CA SER A 52 -1.02 -2.17 0.55
C SER A 52 -1.54 -1.28 -0.58
N ILE A 53 -2.80 -0.85 -0.48
CA ILE A 53 -3.40 0.13 -1.41
C ILE A 53 -2.58 1.42 -1.45
N ARG A 54 -2.10 1.95 -0.31
CA ARG A 54 -1.20 3.11 -0.28
C ARG A 54 0.03 2.90 -1.16
N LYS A 55 0.73 1.78 -0.98
CA LYS A 55 1.92 1.47 -1.78
C LYS A 55 1.59 1.26 -3.25
N ALA A 56 0.44 0.67 -3.55
CA ALA A 56 -0.03 0.48 -4.92
C ALA A 56 -0.37 1.80 -5.62
N ILE A 57 -0.94 2.79 -4.92
CA ILE A 57 -1.14 4.15 -5.42
C ILE A 57 0.23 4.80 -5.70
N THR A 58 1.13 4.79 -4.70
CA THR A 58 2.46 5.41 -4.75
C THR A 58 3.30 4.90 -5.91
N LYS A 59 3.35 3.58 -6.09
CA LYS A 59 4.17 2.90 -7.13
C LYS A 59 3.40 2.58 -8.39
N SER A 60 2.09 2.87 -8.43
CA SER A 60 1.20 2.61 -9.58
C SER A 60 1.13 1.13 -9.99
N ILE A 61 1.02 0.21 -9.02
CA ILE A 61 1.02 -1.23 -9.22
C ILE A 61 -0.29 -1.67 -9.89
N ASN A 62 -0.20 -2.40 -11.00
CA ASN A 62 -1.37 -2.81 -11.77
C ASN A 62 -2.12 -3.98 -11.12
N ILE A 63 -1.39 -5.00 -10.70
CA ILE A 63 -1.99 -6.24 -10.17
C ILE A 63 -2.86 -5.94 -8.95
N VAL A 64 -2.31 -5.19 -7.98
CA VAL A 64 -3.05 -4.77 -6.78
C VAL A 64 -4.33 -4.01 -7.15
N THR A 65 -4.24 -3.10 -8.14
CA THR A 65 -5.40 -2.34 -8.60
C THR A 65 -6.49 -3.25 -9.17
N VAL A 66 -6.11 -4.20 -10.04
CA VAL A 66 -7.07 -5.10 -10.69
C VAL A 66 -7.71 -6.05 -9.67
N LYS A 67 -6.93 -6.63 -8.76
CA LYS A 67 -7.43 -7.47 -7.67
C LYS A 67 -8.38 -6.67 -6.74
N THR A 68 -8.01 -5.43 -6.39
CA THR A 68 -8.87 -4.57 -5.57
C THR A 68 -10.21 -4.28 -6.26
N LEU A 69 -10.22 -3.96 -7.57
CA LEU A 69 -11.47 -3.76 -8.30
C LEU A 69 -12.28 -5.05 -8.41
N GLN A 70 -11.62 -6.20 -8.56
CA GLN A 70 -12.29 -7.49 -8.58
C GLN A 70 -13.02 -7.76 -7.26
N ASP A 71 -12.38 -7.46 -6.13
CA ASP A 71 -12.94 -7.64 -4.79
C ASP A 71 -14.19 -6.78 -4.55
N ILE A 72 -14.14 -5.50 -4.92
CA ILE A 72 -15.24 -4.56 -4.69
C ILE A 72 -16.34 -4.63 -5.75
N GLY A 73 -16.07 -5.30 -6.86
CA GLY A 73 -16.96 -5.40 -8.01
C GLY A 73 -16.75 -4.29 -9.05
N VAL A 74 -16.79 -4.69 -10.32
CA VAL A 74 -16.59 -3.79 -11.46
C VAL A 74 -17.68 -2.73 -11.56
N ASP A 75 -18.93 -3.09 -11.25
CA ASP A 75 -20.07 -2.18 -11.33
C ASP A 75 -19.92 -1.00 -10.39
N LEU A 76 -19.40 -1.22 -9.16
CA LEU A 76 -19.12 -0.13 -8.23
C LEU A 76 -18.08 0.84 -8.80
N GLY A 77 -17.00 0.31 -9.40
CA GLY A 77 -15.98 1.16 -10.05
C GLY A 77 -16.51 1.96 -11.23
N TYR A 78 -17.40 1.37 -12.01
CA TYR A 78 -18.06 2.01 -13.15
C TYR A 78 -19.00 3.12 -12.68
N GLU A 79 -19.86 2.85 -11.70
CA GLU A 79 -20.81 3.84 -11.12
C GLU A 79 -20.06 5.05 -10.56
N TYR A 80 -18.96 4.84 -9.85
CA TYR A 80 -18.16 5.95 -9.34
C TYR A 80 -17.55 6.78 -10.48
N ALA A 81 -17.09 6.14 -11.55
CA ALA A 81 -16.58 6.86 -12.71
C ALA A 81 -17.68 7.72 -13.37
N GLU A 82 -18.91 7.23 -13.51
CA GLU A 82 -20.07 8.05 -13.96
C GLU A 82 -20.30 9.22 -13.00
N ASN A 83 -20.30 8.97 -11.69
CA ASN A 83 -20.52 10.01 -10.68
C ASN A 83 -19.40 11.07 -10.66
N PHE A 84 -18.17 10.73 -11.02
CA PHE A 84 -17.08 11.69 -11.26
C PHE A 84 -17.24 12.53 -12.53
N GLY A 85 -18.28 12.29 -13.34
CA GLY A 85 -18.65 13.11 -14.49
C GLY A 85 -18.05 12.67 -15.83
N PHE A 86 -17.65 11.41 -15.97
CA PHE A 86 -17.19 10.87 -17.27
C PHE A 86 -18.39 10.50 -18.15
N SER A 87 -18.56 11.23 -19.26
CA SER A 87 -19.70 11.09 -20.18
C SER A 87 -19.46 10.08 -21.30
N THR A 88 -18.22 9.63 -21.48
CA THR A 88 -17.81 8.79 -22.62
C THR A 88 -17.76 7.30 -22.27
N LEU A 89 -18.17 6.92 -21.06
CA LEU A 89 -18.24 5.53 -20.65
C LEU A 89 -19.34 4.76 -21.40
N THR A 90 -19.09 3.49 -21.64
CA THR A 90 -20.01 2.59 -22.29
C THR A 90 -20.14 1.29 -21.51
N ASP A 91 -21.19 0.50 -21.74
CA ASP A 91 -21.38 -0.80 -21.08
C ASP A 91 -20.21 -1.77 -21.31
N THR A 92 -19.50 -1.62 -22.43
CA THR A 92 -18.30 -2.43 -22.73
C THR A 92 -17.13 -2.11 -21.79
N ASP A 93 -17.16 -0.98 -21.10
CA ASP A 93 -16.15 -0.59 -20.11
C ASP A 93 -16.39 -1.25 -18.72
N ARG A 94 -17.52 -1.94 -18.53
CA ARG A 94 -17.82 -2.73 -17.33
C ARG A 94 -16.97 -4.00 -17.27
N ASN A 95 -15.68 -3.83 -17.16
CA ASN A 95 -14.71 -4.92 -17.02
C ASN A 95 -13.49 -4.46 -16.21
N LEU A 96 -12.67 -5.41 -15.74
CA LEU A 96 -11.51 -5.10 -14.90
C LEU A 96 -10.50 -4.12 -15.53
N GLY A 97 -10.52 -3.95 -16.85
CA GLY A 97 -9.66 -3.00 -17.56
C GLY A 97 -9.93 -1.54 -17.22
N ILE A 98 -11.15 -1.21 -16.77
CA ILE A 98 -11.51 0.14 -16.35
C ILE A 98 -10.60 0.63 -15.21
N SER A 99 -10.21 -0.25 -14.28
CA SER A 99 -9.31 0.09 -13.18
C SER A 99 -7.95 0.59 -13.65
N LEU A 100 -7.51 0.20 -14.84
CA LEU A 100 -6.21 0.59 -15.42
C LEU A 100 -6.36 1.72 -16.45
N GLY A 101 -7.58 2.24 -16.66
CA GLY A 101 -7.89 3.25 -17.65
C GLY A 101 -7.88 2.73 -19.10
N GLY A 102 -8.18 1.45 -19.27
CA GLY A 102 -8.45 0.85 -20.58
C GLY A 102 -9.94 1.00 -20.91
N LEU A 103 -10.30 2.05 -21.63
CA LEU A 103 -11.67 2.43 -21.95
C LEU A 103 -11.93 2.36 -23.45
N THR A 104 -13.17 2.12 -23.82
CA THR A 104 -13.59 2.02 -25.23
C THR A 104 -13.34 3.33 -25.99
N GLN A 105 -13.83 4.44 -25.48
CA GLN A 105 -13.67 5.77 -26.08
C GLN A 105 -12.58 6.60 -25.42
N GLY A 106 -12.16 6.25 -24.19
CA GLY A 106 -11.31 7.07 -23.36
C GLY A 106 -12.09 8.21 -22.70
N VAL A 107 -11.38 9.24 -22.26
CA VAL A 107 -11.97 10.40 -21.57
C VAL A 107 -11.44 11.71 -22.15
N THR A 108 -12.13 12.80 -21.89
CA THR A 108 -11.60 14.15 -22.16
C THR A 108 -10.65 14.58 -21.06
N ASN A 109 -9.69 15.45 -21.37
CA ASN A 109 -8.78 16.01 -20.39
C ASN A 109 -9.52 16.91 -19.39
N LEU A 110 -10.63 17.52 -19.81
CA LEU A 110 -11.50 18.34 -18.99
C LEU A 110 -12.19 17.52 -17.90
N GLU A 111 -12.85 16.42 -18.26
CA GLU A 111 -13.51 15.51 -17.31
C GLU A 111 -12.51 14.91 -16.32
N LEU A 112 -11.30 14.53 -16.79
CA LEU A 112 -10.25 14.04 -15.91
C LEU A 112 -9.78 15.13 -14.93
N THR A 113 -9.71 16.40 -15.37
CA THR A 113 -9.39 17.53 -14.51
C THR A 113 -10.48 17.75 -13.46
N ALA A 114 -11.75 17.70 -13.86
CA ALA A 114 -12.90 17.83 -12.95
C ALA A 114 -12.92 16.72 -11.90
N ALA A 115 -12.66 15.47 -12.29
CA ALA A 115 -12.59 14.34 -11.37
C ALA A 115 -11.47 14.49 -10.33
N TYR A 116 -10.29 14.96 -10.72
CA TYR A 116 -9.22 15.25 -9.77
C TYR A 116 -9.51 16.51 -8.92
N ALA A 117 -10.19 17.50 -9.49
CA ALA A 117 -10.67 18.65 -8.72
C ALA A 117 -11.70 18.26 -7.67
N THR A 118 -12.55 17.26 -7.95
CA THR A 118 -13.49 16.69 -6.97
C THR A 118 -12.76 16.16 -5.75
N ILE A 119 -11.67 15.41 -5.94
CA ILE A 119 -10.86 14.90 -4.82
C ILE A 119 -10.21 16.05 -4.06
N ALA A 120 -9.65 17.03 -4.77
CA ALA A 120 -9.04 18.21 -4.16
C ALA A 120 -10.06 19.09 -3.38
N ASN A 121 -11.32 19.02 -3.76
CA ASN A 121 -12.46 19.75 -3.18
C ASN A 121 -13.28 18.86 -2.21
N GLN A 122 -12.59 18.06 -1.39
CA GLN A 122 -13.23 17.27 -0.32
C GLN A 122 -14.34 16.32 -0.83
N GLY A 123 -14.22 15.86 -2.07
CA GLY A 123 -15.15 14.91 -2.68
C GLY A 123 -16.37 15.53 -3.37
N GLU A 124 -16.50 16.85 -3.36
CA GLU A 124 -17.57 17.57 -4.02
C GLU A 124 -17.23 17.87 -5.48
N TYR A 125 -18.02 17.32 -6.40
CA TYR A 125 -17.93 17.58 -7.83
C TYR A 125 -18.57 18.92 -8.17
N ASN A 126 -17.87 19.71 -8.97
CA ASN A 126 -18.37 20.93 -9.59
C ASN A 126 -18.30 20.80 -11.11
N GLU A 127 -19.41 21.03 -11.83
CA GLU A 127 -19.40 21.03 -13.29
C GLU A 127 -18.38 22.06 -13.82
N PRO A 128 -17.47 21.65 -14.73
CA PRO A 128 -16.55 22.59 -15.36
C PRO A 128 -17.26 23.70 -16.09
N ASN A 129 -16.83 24.93 -15.86
CA ASN A 129 -17.42 26.11 -16.46
C ASN A 129 -16.35 27.06 -17.05
N PHE A 130 -16.53 27.52 -18.29
CA PHE A 130 -15.60 28.39 -19.00
C PHE A 130 -16.00 29.84 -19.00
N TYR A 131 -17.24 30.16 -18.57
CA TYR A 131 -17.77 31.52 -18.49
C TYR A 131 -18.69 31.67 -17.29
N THR A 132 -18.74 32.82 -16.71
CA THR A 132 -19.70 33.18 -15.65
C THR A 132 -20.97 33.81 -16.23
N GLN A 133 -20.76 34.71 -17.18
CA GLN A 133 -21.86 35.41 -17.86
C GLN A 133 -21.52 35.64 -19.33
N VAL A 134 -22.51 35.62 -20.18
CA VAL A 134 -22.45 36.11 -21.56
C VAL A 134 -23.36 37.32 -21.68
N LEU A 135 -22.80 38.44 -22.11
CA LEU A 135 -23.51 39.69 -22.30
C LEU A 135 -23.71 39.97 -23.80
N ASP A 136 -24.78 40.64 -24.18
CA ASP A 136 -24.92 41.24 -25.48
C ASP A 136 -24.09 42.53 -25.60
N HIS A 137 -24.16 43.20 -26.77
CA HIS A 137 -23.40 44.43 -27.04
C HIS A 137 -23.90 45.63 -26.19
N ASP A 138 -25.12 45.57 -25.65
CA ASP A 138 -25.73 46.59 -24.82
C ASP A 138 -25.47 46.33 -23.30
N GLY A 139 -24.80 45.22 -22.97
CA GLY A 139 -24.47 44.82 -21.59
C GLY A 139 -25.60 44.03 -20.91
N ASN A 140 -26.64 43.61 -21.62
CA ASN A 140 -27.67 42.75 -21.05
C ASN A 140 -27.19 41.31 -20.93
N VAL A 141 -27.56 40.65 -19.86
CA VAL A 141 -27.17 39.25 -19.61
C VAL A 141 -27.95 38.32 -20.52
N LEU A 142 -27.26 37.64 -21.45
CA LEU A 142 -27.82 36.58 -22.30
C LEU A 142 -27.76 35.20 -21.61
N LEU A 143 -26.67 34.90 -20.92
CA LEU A 143 -26.50 33.67 -20.15
C LEU A 143 -25.85 34.00 -18.82
N ASP A 144 -26.37 33.40 -17.75
CA ASP A 144 -25.79 33.51 -16.42
C ASP A 144 -25.61 32.14 -15.80
N LYS A 145 -24.36 31.74 -15.60
CA LYS A 145 -23.96 30.50 -14.94
C LYS A 145 -23.57 30.70 -13.46
N THR A 146 -23.63 31.94 -12.94
CA THR A 146 -23.31 32.22 -11.53
C THR A 146 -24.30 31.60 -10.56
N GLN A 147 -25.54 31.38 -11.02
CA GLN A 147 -26.67 30.87 -10.23
C GLN A 147 -26.94 29.37 -10.42
N ILE A 148 -26.36 28.76 -11.46
CA ILE A 148 -26.60 27.34 -11.81
C ILE A 148 -25.25 26.62 -11.78
N LYS A 149 -24.99 25.93 -10.68
CA LYS A 149 -23.88 25.02 -10.56
C LYS A 149 -24.41 23.63 -10.28
N GLU A 150 -24.08 22.66 -11.15
CA GLU A 150 -24.25 21.27 -10.79
C GLU A 150 -23.16 20.91 -9.78
N GLN A 151 -23.58 20.69 -8.55
CA GLN A 151 -22.73 20.27 -7.44
C GLN A 151 -23.29 19.00 -6.84
N ARG A 152 -22.43 18.04 -6.56
CA ARG A 152 -22.80 16.80 -5.87
C ARG A 152 -21.62 16.23 -5.11
N GLN A 153 -21.90 15.62 -3.97
CA GLN A 153 -20.92 14.84 -3.24
C GLN A 153 -20.73 13.50 -3.97
N VAL A 154 -19.52 13.21 -4.43
CA VAL A 154 -19.19 11.98 -5.15
C VAL A 154 -18.54 10.97 -4.23
N ILE A 155 -17.65 11.42 -3.35
CA ILE A 155 -17.00 10.63 -2.31
C ILE A 155 -17.01 11.40 -1.00
N LYS A 156 -16.93 10.69 0.12
CA LYS A 156 -16.85 11.32 1.45
C LYS A 156 -15.61 12.19 1.58
N GLU A 157 -15.66 13.20 2.43
CA GLU A 157 -14.53 14.07 2.73
C GLU A 157 -13.32 13.28 3.23
N ASP A 158 -13.53 12.32 4.15
CA ASP A 158 -12.49 11.44 4.67
C ASP A 158 -11.81 10.63 3.54
N THR A 159 -12.62 10.08 2.62
CA THR A 159 -12.10 9.33 1.45
C THR A 159 -11.28 10.24 0.55
N ALA A 160 -11.74 11.45 0.27
CA ALA A 160 -11.02 12.43 -0.54
C ALA A 160 -9.66 12.79 0.09
N TRP A 161 -9.66 12.99 1.42
CA TRP A 161 -8.42 13.28 2.14
C TRP A 161 -7.44 12.09 2.16
N LEU A 162 -7.92 10.87 2.40
CA LEU A 162 -7.10 9.65 2.38
C LEU A 162 -6.44 9.43 1.01
N LEU A 163 -7.20 9.60 -0.08
CA LEU A 163 -6.67 9.54 -1.44
C LEU A 163 -5.63 10.63 -1.69
N THR A 164 -5.90 11.85 -1.22
CA THR A 164 -4.97 12.98 -1.33
C THR A 164 -3.67 12.70 -0.61
N ASP A 165 -3.74 12.18 0.62
CA ASP A 165 -2.56 11.84 1.42
C ASP A 165 -1.73 10.73 0.75
N ALA A 166 -2.36 9.66 0.27
CA ALA A 166 -1.67 8.63 -0.50
C ALA A 166 -1.06 9.16 -1.81
N MET A 167 -1.70 10.14 -2.47
CA MET A 167 -1.17 10.80 -3.66
C MET A 167 -0.05 11.81 -3.37
N LYS A 168 0.11 12.29 -2.13
CA LYS A 168 1.31 13.04 -1.69
C LYS A 168 2.55 12.14 -1.76
N ASP A 169 2.41 10.84 -1.40
CA ASP A 169 3.51 9.87 -1.51
C ASP A 169 3.94 9.63 -2.96
N VAL A 170 3.02 9.72 -3.91
CA VAL A 170 3.35 9.66 -5.34
C VAL A 170 4.33 10.76 -5.74
N MET A 171 4.18 11.97 -5.14
CA MET A 171 5.02 13.14 -5.43
C MET A 171 6.40 13.06 -4.77
N THR A 172 6.49 12.44 -3.59
CA THR A 172 7.72 12.46 -2.77
C THR A 172 8.58 11.22 -2.93
N SER A 173 7.98 10.05 -3.11
CA SER A 173 8.66 8.76 -3.19
C SER A 173 8.19 7.85 -4.33
N GLY A 174 7.19 8.32 -5.11
CA GLY A 174 6.51 7.53 -6.12
C GLY A 174 6.81 7.95 -7.56
N THR A 175 5.87 7.60 -8.43
CA THR A 175 5.98 7.82 -9.87
C THR A 175 5.87 9.28 -10.30
N GLY A 176 5.48 10.17 -9.40
CA GLY A 176 5.29 11.61 -9.61
C GLY A 176 6.48 12.51 -9.22
N MET A 177 7.57 11.96 -8.69
CA MET A 177 8.69 12.75 -8.16
C MET A 177 9.22 13.85 -9.11
N ARG A 178 9.19 13.61 -10.43
CA ARG A 178 9.58 14.62 -11.43
C ARG A 178 8.66 15.83 -11.49
N ALA A 179 7.40 15.67 -11.07
CA ALA A 179 6.42 16.76 -11.04
C ALA A 179 6.55 17.63 -9.77
N TYR A 180 7.18 17.12 -8.72
CA TYR A 180 7.34 17.87 -7.47
C TYR A 180 8.15 19.16 -7.65
N PHE A 181 7.59 20.31 -7.24
CA PHE A 181 8.21 21.62 -7.45
C PHE A 181 8.76 22.28 -6.17
N GLY A 182 8.68 21.64 -5.02
CA GLY A 182 9.17 22.19 -3.75
C GLY A 182 8.25 23.28 -3.19
N THR A 183 8.81 24.32 -2.62
CA THR A 183 8.13 25.54 -2.07
C THR A 183 7.37 25.36 -0.76
N GLY A 184 7.34 24.17 -0.14
CA GLY A 184 6.52 23.89 1.04
C GLY A 184 5.03 23.77 0.76
N MET A 185 4.59 23.96 -0.49
CA MET A 185 3.22 23.73 -0.92
C MET A 185 2.91 22.24 -0.98
N ALA A 186 1.84 21.79 -0.34
CA ALA A 186 1.39 20.41 -0.46
C ALA A 186 0.97 20.10 -1.91
N GLN A 187 1.37 18.96 -2.41
CA GLN A 187 1.14 18.53 -3.78
C GLN A 187 0.73 17.07 -3.80
N ALA A 188 -0.35 16.76 -4.47
CA ALA A 188 -0.83 15.41 -4.69
C ALA A 188 -1.01 15.15 -6.19
N GLY A 189 -0.81 13.92 -6.64
CA GLY A 189 -0.99 13.63 -8.06
C GLY A 189 -0.76 12.17 -8.43
N LYS A 190 -1.05 11.88 -9.69
CA LYS A 190 -0.93 10.53 -10.27
C LYS A 190 -0.43 10.60 -11.70
N SER A 191 0.50 9.75 -12.05
CA SER A 191 0.97 9.58 -13.43
C SER A 191 0.11 8.56 -14.17
N GLY A 192 -0.08 8.77 -15.46
CA GLY A 192 -0.66 7.83 -16.40
C GLY A 192 0.27 7.58 -17.58
N THR A 193 0.37 6.34 -18.00
CA THR A 193 1.01 5.92 -19.24
C THR A 193 0.21 4.77 -19.81
N THR A 194 -0.12 4.82 -21.09
CA THR A 194 -0.86 3.77 -21.74
C THR A 194 0.06 2.75 -22.38
N THR A 195 -0.50 1.61 -22.77
CA THR A 195 0.22 0.55 -23.47
C THR A 195 0.96 1.11 -24.71
N LEU A 196 2.18 0.67 -24.91
CA LEU A 196 3.09 1.13 -25.97
C LEU A 196 3.39 2.65 -25.90
N ASN A 197 3.24 3.29 -24.75
CA ASN A 197 3.54 4.72 -24.57
C ASN A 197 2.78 5.65 -25.54
N ARG A 198 1.54 5.33 -25.89
CA ARG A 198 0.73 6.14 -26.82
C ARG A 198 0.23 7.41 -26.18
N ASP A 199 -0.14 7.34 -24.90
CA ASP A 199 -0.55 8.50 -24.11
C ASP A 199 0.29 8.57 -22.83
N ALA A 200 0.69 9.76 -22.46
CA ALA A 200 1.35 10.07 -21.20
C ALA A 200 0.59 11.19 -20.49
N LEU A 201 0.27 10.98 -19.21
CA LEU A 201 -0.53 11.93 -18.44
C LEU A 201 0.12 12.20 -17.09
N PHE A 202 -0.18 13.37 -16.58
CA PHE A 202 0.00 13.67 -15.18
C PHE A 202 -1.19 14.50 -14.70
N ALA A 203 -1.94 13.94 -13.75
CA ALA A 203 -3.04 14.60 -13.07
C ALA A 203 -2.62 14.90 -11.63
N GLY A 204 -2.75 16.15 -11.19
CA GLY A 204 -2.33 16.54 -9.85
C GLY A 204 -2.90 17.87 -9.43
N PHE A 205 -2.82 18.15 -8.14
CA PHE A 205 -3.40 19.32 -7.52
C PHE A 205 -2.63 19.78 -6.28
N THR A 206 -2.92 20.98 -5.87
CA THR A 206 -2.53 21.61 -4.61
C THR A 206 -3.81 22.06 -3.89
N PRO A 207 -3.73 22.63 -2.68
CA PRO A 207 -4.90 23.25 -2.06
C PRO A 207 -5.48 24.47 -2.80
N TYR A 208 -4.87 24.89 -3.92
CA TYR A 208 -5.30 26.05 -4.71
C TYR A 208 -5.79 25.67 -6.11
N TYR A 209 -5.10 24.78 -6.81
CA TYR A 209 -5.34 24.49 -8.22
C TYR A 209 -5.20 23.02 -8.56
N THR A 210 -6.05 22.57 -9.48
CA THR A 210 -5.94 21.26 -10.14
C THR A 210 -5.46 21.47 -11.57
N CYS A 211 -4.54 20.62 -12.02
CA CYS A 211 -4.01 20.63 -13.38
C CYS A 211 -3.82 19.20 -13.89
N VAL A 212 -4.28 18.96 -15.11
CA VAL A 212 -4.02 17.70 -15.81
C VAL A 212 -3.31 18.01 -17.13
N VAL A 213 -2.19 17.35 -17.35
CA VAL A 213 -1.40 17.43 -18.58
C VAL A 213 -1.49 16.11 -19.30
N TRP A 214 -1.99 16.14 -20.51
CA TRP A 214 -1.91 15.04 -21.47
C TRP A 214 -0.84 15.33 -22.51
N GLY A 215 -0.17 14.29 -22.93
CA GLY A 215 0.75 14.32 -24.04
C GLY A 215 0.66 13.05 -24.89
N GLY A 216 0.60 13.25 -26.21
CA GLY A 216 0.43 12.20 -27.18
C GLY A 216 0.33 12.76 -28.59
N TYR A 217 0.09 11.88 -29.55
CA TYR A 217 -0.17 12.23 -30.93
C TYR A 217 -1.65 12.04 -31.27
N ASP A 218 -2.20 12.89 -32.15
CA ASP A 218 -3.61 12.80 -32.54
C ASP A 218 -3.93 11.51 -33.29
N ASP A 219 -2.98 10.99 -34.05
CA ASP A 219 -3.07 9.71 -34.76
C ASP A 219 -2.80 8.49 -33.86
N ASN A 220 -2.63 8.68 -32.56
CA ASN A 220 -2.32 7.63 -31.59
C ASN A 220 -0.98 6.90 -31.82
N SER A 221 -0.01 7.56 -32.44
CA SER A 221 1.35 7.04 -32.63
C SER A 221 2.09 6.85 -31.31
N ILE A 222 3.09 5.96 -31.34
CA ILE A 222 3.93 5.65 -30.17
C ILE A 222 4.88 6.84 -29.90
N GLN A 223 4.98 7.24 -28.62
CA GLN A 223 5.90 8.27 -28.16
C GLN A 223 7.24 7.68 -27.76
N SER A 224 8.34 8.38 -28.08
CA SER A 224 9.68 8.01 -27.64
C SER A 224 9.95 8.34 -26.17
N ALA A 225 9.20 9.26 -25.56
CA ALA A 225 9.34 9.68 -24.18
C ALA A 225 8.00 10.00 -23.55
N THR A 226 7.82 9.62 -22.29
CA THR A 226 6.57 9.80 -21.52
C THR A 226 6.75 10.64 -20.24
N GLY A 227 7.93 11.19 -20.04
CA GLY A 227 8.26 11.96 -18.82
C GLY A 227 7.86 13.43 -18.86
N TYR A 228 7.65 14.01 -20.05
CA TYR A 228 7.45 15.46 -20.22
C TYR A 228 6.14 16.01 -19.65
N PRO A 229 5.00 15.28 -19.57
CA PRO A 229 3.82 15.83 -18.91
C PRO A 229 4.07 16.21 -17.45
N LYS A 230 4.90 15.44 -16.72
CA LYS A 230 5.31 15.76 -15.35
C LYS A 230 6.14 17.04 -15.27
N ASN A 231 7.06 17.23 -16.23
CA ASN A 231 7.90 18.43 -16.30
C ASN A 231 7.06 19.66 -16.63
N LEU A 232 6.10 19.53 -17.58
CA LEU A 232 5.20 20.63 -17.96
C LEU A 232 4.26 20.98 -16.80
N TRP A 233 3.66 19.98 -16.14
CA TRP A 233 2.84 20.18 -14.95
C TRP A 233 3.64 20.94 -13.87
N LYS A 234 4.87 20.50 -13.58
CA LYS A 234 5.77 21.18 -12.65
C LYS A 234 6.00 22.64 -13.03
N ALA A 235 6.29 22.92 -14.29
CA ALA A 235 6.59 24.27 -14.77
C ALA A 235 5.38 25.19 -14.63
N VAL A 236 4.19 24.71 -15.04
CA VAL A 236 2.92 25.46 -14.93
C VAL A 236 2.59 25.72 -13.47
N MET A 237 2.53 24.67 -12.66
CA MET A 237 2.13 24.79 -11.26
C MET A 237 3.11 25.64 -10.46
N LYS A 238 4.40 25.47 -10.65
CA LYS A 238 5.40 26.33 -9.99
C LYS A 238 5.19 27.80 -10.32
N ARG A 239 4.84 28.13 -11.56
CA ARG A 239 4.65 29.51 -12.01
C ARG A 239 3.39 30.14 -11.41
N ILE A 240 2.27 29.43 -11.44
CA ILE A 240 0.99 29.97 -10.92
C ILE A 240 0.93 30.00 -9.37
N HIS A 241 1.89 29.33 -8.70
CA HIS A 241 2.00 29.35 -7.23
C HIS A 241 3.10 30.31 -6.73
N ALA A 242 3.76 31.06 -7.59
CA ALA A 242 4.93 31.86 -7.22
C ALA A 242 4.64 32.85 -6.07
N ASP A 243 3.46 33.44 -6.07
CA ASP A 243 3.04 34.45 -5.10
C ASP A 243 2.04 33.92 -4.06
N LEU A 244 1.77 32.59 -4.06
CA LEU A 244 0.84 31.97 -3.12
C LEU A 244 1.55 31.49 -1.85
N LYS A 245 0.89 31.66 -0.72
CA LYS A 245 1.39 31.11 0.56
C LYS A 245 1.37 29.59 0.56
N ALA A 246 2.40 28.99 1.13
CA ALA A 246 2.41 27.55 1.35
C ALA A 246 1.20 27.14 2.18
N LYS A 247 0.50 26.07 1.74
CA LYS A 247 -0.69 25.53 2.39
C LYS A 247 -0.67 24.02 2.29
N ASP A 248 -1.13 23.32 3.35
CA ASP A 248 -1.40 21.88 3.30
C ASP A 248 -2.90 21.63 3.09
N PHE A 249 -3.24 20.40 2.75
CA PHE A 249 -4.62 19.95 2.66
C PHE A 249 -5.22 19.85 4.06
N GLU A 250 -6.42 20.37 4.23
CA GLU A 250 -7.13 20.32 5.50
C GLU A 250 -7.52 18.88 5.83
N LYS A 251 -7.12 18.43 7.03
CA LYS A 251 -7.43 17.07 7.49
C LYS A 251 -8.77 17.05 8.20
N PRO A 252 -9.74 16.24 7.74
CA PRO A 252 -11.02 16.08 8.42
C PRO A 252 -10.88 15.55 9.83
N SER A 253 -11.83 15.89 10.70
CA SER A 253 -11.85 15.44 12.10
C SER A 253 -12.06 13.92 12.24
N GLY A 254 -12.70 13.29 11.24
CA GLY A 254 -12.94 11.85 11.18
C GLY A 254 -11.71 11.00 10.81
N ILE A 255 -10.53 11.61 10.66
CA ILE A 255 -9.30 10.86 10.32
C ILE A 255 -8.50 10.53 11.58
N THR A 256 -8.30 9.24 11.80
CA THR A 256 -7.48 8.67 12.88
C THR A 256 -6.25 7.95 12.34
N GLN A 257 -5.40 7.45 13.24
CA GLN A 257 -4.21 6.67 12.91
C GLN A 257 -4.16 5.39 13.72
N ALA A 258 -3.63 4.33 13.13
CA ALA A 258 -3.31 3.09 13.82
C ALA A 258 -2.02 2.48 13.26
N VAL A 259 -1.33 1.68 14.08
CA VAL A 259 -0.21 0.86 13.63
C VAL A 259 -0.79 -0.42 13.03
N VAL A 260 -0.31 -0.80 11.85
CA VAL A 260 -0.74 -1.99 11.12
C VAL A 260 0.45 -2.77 10.58
N CYS A 261 0.22 -4.06 10.31
CA CYS A 261 1.19 -4.90 9.63
C CYS A 261 1.17 -4.64 8.12
N ALA A 262 2.33 -4.40 7.52
CA ALA A 262 2.47 -4.13 6.09
C ALA A 262 2.16 -5.33 5.19
N LYS A 263 2.02 -6.55 5.76
CA LYS A 263 1.76 -7.77 5.01
C LYS A 263 0.30 -8.19 5.02
N SER A 264 -0.43 -7.91 6.11
CA SER A 264 -1.87 -8.21 6.19
C SER A 264 -2.75 -6.97 6.11
N GLY A 265 -2.23 -5.79 6.47
CA GLY A 265 -3.03 -4.58 6.65
C GLY A 265 -3.84 -4.56 7.96
N LEU A 266 -3.70 -5.58 8.79
CA LEU A 266 -4.37 -5.76 10.08
C LEU A 266 -3.47 -5.27 11.23
N LEU A 267 -3.95 -5.32 12.49
CA LEU A 267 -3.15 -4.98 13.65
C LEU A 267 -1.93 -5.89 13.75
N PRO A 268 -0.74 -5.39 14.11
CA PRO A 268 0.44 -6.23 14.18
C PRO A 268 0.34 -7.22 15.34
N GLU A 269 0.74 -8.47 15.10
CA GLU A 269 0.92 -9.45 16.15
C GLU A 269 2.24 -9.20 16.86
N THR A 270 2.17 -8.98 18.19
CA THR A 270 3.32 -8.66 19.02
C THR A 270 4.34 -9.82 19.01
N ASP A 271 5.62 -9.49 18.94
CA ASP A 271 6.72 -10.46 18.87
C ASP A 271 6.71 -11.39 17.65
N VAL A 272 5.86 -11.10 16.64
CA VAL A 272 5.80 -11.86 15.40
C VAL A 272 6.05 -10.96 14.18
N CYS A 273 5.26 -9.90 13.98
CA CYS A 273 5.41 -9.00 12.83
C CYS A 273 6.73 -8.20 12.82
N ASP A 274 7.31 -7.94 13.98
CA ASP A 274 8.60 -7.26 14.14
C ASP A 274 9.80 -8.20 13.97
N LYS A 275 9.58 -9.52 13.99
CA LYS A 275 10.59 -10.57 13.78
C LYS A 275 10.58 -11.16 12.36
N ASP A 276 9.91 -10.52 11.40
CA ASP A 276 10.01 -10.89 9.99
C ASP A 276 11.50 -10.86 9.55
N PRO A 277 11.99 -11.83 8.76
CA PRO A 277 13.40 -11.87 8.31
C PRO A 277 13.89 -10.59 7.60
N ARG A 278 12.98 -9.74 7.14
CA ARG A 278 13.27 -8.46 6.48
C ARG A 278 13.24 -7.26 7.44
N GLY A 279 13.07 -7.50 8.73
CA GLY A 279 12.89 -6.49 9.76
C GLY A 279 11.41 -6.16 10.01
N THR A 280 11.18 -5.21 10.90
CA THR A 280 9.83 -4.80 11.33
C THR A 280 8.91 -4.52 10.15
N GLN A 281 7.77 -5.20 10.12
CA GLN A 281 6.73 -5.04 9.10
C GLN A 281 5.53 -4.20 9.61
N SER A 282 5.71 -3.40 10.65
CA SER A 282 4.66 -2.54 11.19
C SER A 282 4.90 -1.08 10.80
N TYR A 283 3.83 -0.36 10.48
CA TYR A 283 3.88 1.07 10.17
C TYR A 283 2.56 1.75 10.57
N THR A 284 2.61 3.08 10.74
CA THR A 284 1.41 3.88 11.03
C THR A 284 0.68 4.23 9.74
N GLU A 285 -0.64 3.98 9.71
CA GLU A 285 -1.52 4.33 8.60
C GLU A 285 -2.67 5.22 9.06
N TYR A 286 -3.24 5.98 8.13
CA TYR A 286 -4.45 6.80 8.34
C TYR A 286 -5.72 6.04 7.97
N PHE A 287 -6.77 6.27 8.76
CA PHE A 287 -8.07 5.63 8.62
C PHE A 287 -9.20 6.65 8.78
N ALA A 288 -10.30 6.47 8.06
CA ALA A 288 -11.56 7.09 8.44
C ALA A 288 -12.05 6.49 9.77
N GLU A 289 -12.78 7.26 10.54
CA GLU A 289 -13.37 6.80 11.80
C GLU A 289 -14.19 5.51 11.60
N GLY A 290 -13.99 4.54 12.48
CA GLY A 290 -14.67 3.24 12.41
C GLY A 290 -14.10 2.24 11.38
N THR A 291 -13.02 2.59 10.64
CA THR A 291 -12.40 1.68 9.65
C THR A 291 -11.05 1.11 10.06
N VAL A 292 -10.58 1.43 11.27
CA VAL A 292 -9.38 0.81 11.84
C VAL A 292 -9.62 -0.70 11.98
N PRO A 293 -8.72 -1.57 11.52
CA PRO A 293 -8.88 -3.01 11.69
C PRO A 293 -8.91 -3.39 13.18
N THR A 294 -9.72 -4.39 13.50
CA THR A 294 -9.84 -4.94 14.86
C THR A 294 -9.19 -6.31 15.01
N GLU A 295 -8.86 -6.94 13.91
CA GLU A 295 -8.23 -8.25 13.86
C GLU A 295 -6.71 -8.14 13.81
N ASN A 296 -6.03 -9.13 14.41
CA ASN A 296 -4.57 -9.23 14.36
C ASN A 296 -4.09 -9.84 13.04
N CYS A 297 -2.80 -9.64 12.76
CA CYS A 297 -2.14 -10.12 11.57
C CYS A 297 -2.27 -11.64 11.41
N ASP A 298 -2.80 -12.06 10.28
CA ASP A 298 -3.00 -13.45 9.86
C ASP A 298 -1.97 -13.93 8.82
N HIS A 299 -1.07 -13.03 8.39
CA HIS A 299 -0.05 -13.32 7.38
C HIS A 299 1.33 -13.67 7.96
N HIS A 300 1.54 -13.44 9.25
CA HIS A 300 2.76 -13.86 9.95
C HIS A 300 2.46 -14.96 10.94
N ILE A 301 3.33 -15.97 10.98
CA ILE A 301 3.29 -17.04 11.99
C ILE A 301 4.66 -17.24 12.61
N SER A 302 4.68 -17.61 13.88
CA SER A 302 5.87 -17.99 14.62
C SER A 302 5.94 -19.50 14.73
N LEU A 303 7.06 -20.11 14.35
CA LEU A 303 7.26 -21.56 14.34
C LEU A 303 8.51 -21.91 15.13
N GLN A 304 8.44 -23.02 15.86
CA GLN A 304 9.60 -23.66 16.46
C GLN A 304 10.32 -24.49 15.39
N ILE A 305 11.56 -24.18 15.13
CA ILE A 305 12.37 -24.81 14.07
C ILE A 305 13.54 -25.53 14.71
N CYS A 306 13.71 -26.81 14.38
CA CYS A 306 14.91 -27.56 14.71
C CYS A 306 16.08 -27.06 13.84
N GLU A 307 17.14 -26.54 14.45
CA GLU A 307 18.29 -25.99 13.70
C GLU A 307 19.03 -27.07 12.91
N ALA A 308 19.13 -28.29 13.44
CA ALA A 308 19.80 -29.39 12.79
C ALA A 308 19.11 -29.82 11.49
N SER A 309 17.76 -29.88 11.47
CA SER A 309 17.01 -30.31 10.28
C SER A 309 16.51 -29.16 9.40
N GLY A 310 16.43 -27.95 9.95
CA GLY A 310 15.80 -26.80 9.30
C GLY A 310 14.28 -26.93 9.13
N LYS A 311 13.62 -27.91 9.79
CA LYS A 311 12.18 -28.18 9.72
C LYS A 311 11.49 -27.80 11.00
N VAL A 312 10.14 -27.83 10.99
CA VAL A 312 9.35 -27.66 12.21
C VAL A 312 9.81 -28.66 13.26
N ALA A 313 10.06 -28.18 14.47
CA ALA A 313 10.55 -29.02 15.56
C ALA A 313 9.49 -30.08 15.91
N GLY A 314 9.95 -31.31 16.12
CA GLY A 314 9.16 -32.41 16.62
C GLY A 314 9.32 -32.56 18.14
N GLU A 315 8.58 -33.52 18.71
CA GLU A 315 8.57 -33.82 20.14
C GLU A 315 9.95 -34.18 20.70
N TYR A 316 10.79 -34.81 19.88
CA TYR A 316 12.10 -35.33 20.28
C TYR A 316 13.26 -34.35 19.99
N CYS A 317 12.97 -33.13 19.53
CA CYS A 317 14.04 -32.17 19.27
C CYS A 317 14.59 -31.62 20.61
N PRO A 318 15.95 -31.64 20.81
CA PRO A 318 16.57 -31.03 21.98
C PRO A 318 16.22 -29.53 22.09
N ALA A 319 15.88 -29.08 23.29
CA ALA A 319 15.39 -27.70 23.51
C ALA A 319 16.43 -26.63 23.14
N ASP A 320 17.72 -26.94 23.26
CA ASP A 320 18.85 -26.08 22.89
C ASP A 320 19.08 -26.00 21.38
N GLN A 321 18.50 -26.92 20.60
CA GLN A 321 18.51 -26.94 19.13
C GLN A 321 17.20 -26.45 18.50
N VAL A 322 16.27 -25.92 19.30
CA VAL A 322 15.01 -25.38 18.83
C VAL A 322 15.02 -23.87 18.90
N VAL A 323 14.81 -23.22 17.75
CA VAL A 323 14.76 -21.76 17.63
C VAL A 323 13.38 -21.30 17.12
N THR A 324 12.92 -20.17 17.60
CA THR A 324 11.72 -19.55 17.11
C THR A 324 12.02 -18.71 15.88
N LYS A 325 11.34 -18.98 14.76
CA LYS A 325 11.45 -18.18 13.52
C LYS A 325 10.09 -17.72 13.03
N THR A 326 10.04 -16.50 12.51
CA THR A 326 8.85 -15.94 11.89
C THR A 326 8.85 -16.21 10.39
N TYR A 327 7.70 -16.61 9.88
CA TYR A 327 7.42 -16.86 8.47
C TYR A 327 6.18 -16.10 8.03
N ILE A 328 6.05 -15.93 6.70
CA ILE A 328 4.81 -15.49 6.07
C ILE A 328 3.99 -16.71 5.69
N VAL A 329 2.67 -16.55 5.64
CA VAL A 329 1.72 -17.53 5.08
C VAL A 329 0.87 -16.89 3.98
N GLY A 330 0.34 -17.71 3.08
CA GLY A 330 -0.62 -17.28 2.07
C GLY A 330 -0.03 -16.57 0.85
N ALA A 331 1.30 -16.36 0.77
CA ALA A 331 1.91 -15.72 -0.41
C ALA A 331 1.78 -16.61 -1.67
N GLU A 332 1.36 -16.01 -2.78
CA GLU A 332 1.20 -16.69 -4.06
C GLU A 332 2.57 -16.96 -4.72
N LYS A 333 2.65 -18.12 -5.40
CA LYS A 333 3.86 -18.49 -6.15
C LYS A 333 4.17 -17.45 -7.22
N GLY A 334 5.40 -16.98 -7.23
CA GLY A 334 5.89 -15.96 -8.18
C GLY A 334 5.86 -14.54 -7.63
N SER A 335 5.30 -14.32 -6.43
CA SER A 335 5.48 -13.06 -5.70
C SER A 335 6.81 -13.02 -4.96
N ALA A 336 7.29 -11.81 -4.67
CA ALA A 336 8.53 -11.62 -3.91
C ALA A 336 8.44 -12.15 -2.47
N ASP A 337 7.24 -12.23 -1.91
CA ASP A 337 7.03 -12.72 -0.55
C ASP A 337 7.05 -14.24 -0.44
N TYR A 338 6.85 -14.95 -1.57
CA TYR A 338 6.81 -16.42 -1.59
C TYR A 338 8.08 -17.08 -1.03
N GLN A 339 9.24 -16.46 -1.19
CA GLN A 339 10.51 -16.99 -0.66
C GLN A 339 10.58 -17.01 0.88
N TYR A 340 9.74 -16.23 1.54
CA TYR A 340 9.62 -16.15 3.01
C TYR A 340 8.40 -16.93 3.53
N CYS A 341 7.67 -17.60 2.63
CA CYS A 341 6.42 -18.26 2.94
C CYS A 341 6.66 -19.66 3.52
N ALA A 342 6.05 -19.92 4.67
CA ALA A 342 5.87 -21.27 5.17
C ALA A 342 4.81 -21.97 4.31
N THR A 343 5.25 -22.70 3.29
CA THR A 343 4.34 -23.45 2.42
C THR A 343 3.67 -24.61 3.18
N GLU A 344 2.52 -25.08 2.69
CA GLU A 344 1.82 -26.24 3.27
C GLU A 344 2.73 -27.44 3.45
N LYS A 345 3.60 -27.71 2.46
CA LYS A 345 4.58 -28.79 2.54
C LYS A 345 5.59 -28.60 3.68
N PHE A 346 6.00 -27.34 3.94
CA PHE A 346 6.89 -27.01 5.03
C PHE A 346 6.18 -27.15 6.40
N LEU A 347 4.97 -26.63 6.52
CA LEU A 347 4.16 -26.70 7.75
C LEU A 347 3.85 -28.14 8.18
N ASN A 348 3.61 -29.03 7.22
CA ASN A 348 3.32 -30.44 7.46
C ASN A 348 4.60 -31.30 7.62
N GLY A 349 5.79 -30.71 7.49
CA GLY A 349 7.08 -31.41 7.58
C GLY A 349 7.75 -31.20 8.92
N THR A 350 7.64 -32.17 9.84
CA THR A 350 8.36 -32.16 11.13
C THR A 350 9.82 -32.60 10.97
N CYS A 351 10.61 -32.34 11.99
CA CYS A 351 11.98 -32.83 12.10
C CYS A 351 12.01 -34.36 11.94
N ASN A 352 12.96 -34.86 11.18
CA ASN A 352 13.16 -36.28 10.91
C ASN A 352 14.59 -36.74 11.27
N ILE A 353 15.29 -35.95 12.07
CA ILE A 353 16.64 -36.27 12.55
C ILE A 353 16.59 -36.76 14.00
N HIS A 354 15.66 -36.18 14.78
CA HIS A 354 15.47 -36.51 16.18
C HIS A 354 14.21 -37.37 16.33
N ASP A 355 14.38 -38.54 16.94
CA ASP A 355 13.35 -39.51 17.29
C ASP A 355 13.55 -40.02 18.72
N ALA A 356 12.76 -40.99 19.16
CA ALA A 356 12.84 -41.55 20.52
C ALA A 356 14.22 -42.19 20.80
N GLU A 357 14.86 -42.78 19.78
CA GLU A 357 16.16 -43.46 19.95
C GLU A 357 17.29 -42.43 20.12
N THR A 358 17.27 -41.32 19.41
CA THR A 358 18.27 -40.24 19.53
C THR A 358 18.23 -39.47 20.85
N GLN A 359 17.10 -39.44 21.57
CA GLN A 359 17.00 -38.83 22.90
C GLN A 359 17.70 -39.67 23.98
N ASP A 360 17.74 -41.00 23.84
CA ASP A 360 18.37 -41.87 24.82
C ASP A 360 19.91 -41.85 24.72
N GLU A 361 20.49 -41.48 23.57
CA GLU A 361 21.93 -41.35 23.38
C GLU A 361 22.52 -40.05 23.99
N GLU A 362 21.71 -39.03 24.27
CA GLU A 362 22.16 -37.75 24.85
C GLU A 362 22.03 -37.68 26.40
N LYS A 363 21.58 -38.74 27.08
CA LYS A 363 21.65 -38.81 28.54
C LYS A 363 23.12 -39.09 28.92
N PRO A 364 23.73 -38.21 29.73
CA PRO A 364 25.05 -38.53 30.31
C PRO A 364 24.94 -39.87 31.08
N GLU A 365 25.79 -40.84 30.78
CA GLU A 365 25.95 -41.98 31.67
C GLU A 365 26.17 -41.43 33.08
N GLU A 366 25.27 -41.71 34.01
CA GLU A 366 25.53 -41.50 35.42
C GLU A 366 26.74 -42.35 35.77
N GLU A 367 27.88 -41.70 36.05
CA GLU A 367 29.06 -42.40 36.61
C GLU A 367 28.58 -43.15 37.88
N PRO A 368 28.92 -44.45 38.01
CA PRO A 368 28.53 -45.20 39.20
C PRO A 368 29.14 -44.57 40.42
N ALA A 369 28.27 -44.22 41.41
CA ALA A 369 28.65 -43.66 42.69
C ALA A 369 29.71 -44.60 43.33
N ASP A 370 30.89 -44.05 43.67
CA ASP A 370 31.91 -44.74 44.46
C ASP A 370 31.33 -45.16 45.82
N PRO A 371 31.66 -46.34 46.32
CA PRO A 371 31.20 -46.82 47.62
C PRO A 371 31.79 -45.98 48.78
N PRO A 372 31.08 -45.82 49.87
CA PRO A 372 31.52 -45.00 50.99
C PRO A 372 32.77 -45.62 51.67
N ASP A 373 33.84 -44.85 51.76
CA ASP A 373 35.06 -45.20 52.48
C ASP A 373 34.86 -44.97 53.99
N ASP A 374 35.09 -46.02 54.77
CA ASP A 374 34.92 -46.09 56.24
C ASP A 374 36.06 -45.37 56.96
N ALA A 375 35.65 -44.51 57.87
CA ALA A 375 36.20 -44.14 59.17
C ALA A 375 37.70 -44.14 59.46
N LYS A 376 38.22 -42.99 59.93
CA LYS A 376 38.83 -42.70 61.24
C LYS A 376 39.87 -41.57 61.23
N PRO A 377 40.27 -41.01 62.37
CA PRO A 377 39.56 -40.21 63.34
C PRO A 377 40.14 -38.77 63.50
N GLU A 378 39.49 -38.00 64.40
CA GLU A 378 39.85 -36.69 64.91
C GLU A 378 41.28 -36.45 65.28
N GLU A 379 41.86 -35.30 64.92
CA GLU A 379 42.81 -34.56 65.78
C GLU A 379 42.45 -33.07 65.80
N THR A 380 42.26 -32.64 67.04
CA THR A 380 42.08 -31.29 67.51
C THR A 380 43.34 -30.43 67.31
N HIS A 381 43.21 -29.17 66.96
CA HIS A 381 43.88 -28.07 67.58
C HIS A 381 43.34 -26.70 67.22
N GLU A 382 43.37 -25.85 68.20
CA GLU A 382 42.78 -24.54 68.43
C GLU A 382 43.31 -23.38 67.59
N PRO A 383 42.75 -22.16 67.77
CA PRO A 383 42.71 -21.11 66.79
C PRO A 383 43.77 -20.02 66.96
N GLU A 384 44.15 -19.34 65.92
CA GLU A 384 44.89 -18.06 66.05
C GLU A 384 44.41 -17.00 65.03
N GLN A 385 43.78 -15.99 65.58
CA GLN A 385 43.93 -14.54 65.46
C GLN A 385 44.04 -13.84 64.13
N ILE A 386 43.11 -12.95 63.99
CA ILE A 386 43.00 -11.79 63.06
C ILE A 386 44.18 -10.81 63.31
N PRO A 387 44.65 -10.03 62.36
CA PRO A 387 44.45 -8.60 62.49
C PRO A 387 43.91 -7.86 61.28
N GLU A 388 43.20 -6.80 61.65
CA GLU A 388 42.62 -5.74 60.82
C GLU A 388 43.63 -4.83 60.07
N LYS A 389 43.00 -4.01 59.18
CA LYS A 389 43.39 -2.65 58.71
C LYS A 389 44.26 -2.61 57.45
N ASN A 390 44.10 -1.66 56.54
CA ASN A 390 43.38 -0.36 56.40
C ASN A 390 43.31 -0.02 54.93
N GLU A 391 42.25 0.71 54.58
CA GLU A 391 42.15 1.94 53.77
C GLU A 391 43.35 2.37 52.89
N GLU A 392 43.06 2.51 51.59
CA GLU A 392 42.94 3.79 50.87
C GLU A 392 42.08 3.63 49.63
#